data_95948ebb2f959dea2fcdc1af88e5fd2c
#
_entry.id   95948ebb2f959dea2fcdc1af88e5fd2c
#
_cell.length_a   1.000
_cell.length_b   1.000
_cell.length_c   1.000
_cell.angle_alpha   90.00
_cell.angle_beta   90.00
_cell.angle_gamma   90.00
#
_symmetry.space_group_name_H-M   'P 1'
#
loop_
_entity.id
_entity.type
_entity.pdbx_description
1 polymer ?
#
loop_
_entity_poly.entity_id
_entity_poly.type
_entity_poly.pdbx_seq_one_letter_code
_entity_poly.pdbx_strand_id
1 'polypeptide(L)'
;MHTHTPARRHFLKLSTRLATLGLTGLGFGPARSWFVTDAAAAPVTDYKALVCVFLFGGNDGNNIIVPVDNARYAAYTALRAGVALTPGRLLAPIADSAGNPFALNNNLSELQSGFGLGKVAIVLNTGSLERPLTRAEYQQGLQAPTNLFSHSDQALQAQTATSQDLTSGGWGGRLLDVFGVNDSLGAVSVSSPAMFLQSGGGASNVIPPGANLALSGMNFSPTSAADARKAAVSAMLAMDGGSALRAAANDSFADGLQLAATLAGTTTTINTVFPGNGLGTQLREVAKLVKMRSQIGPGRQVFFCSMGGYDTHTSQDGSHSSLLRELSSALSAFYIATEEIGMANNVTAFTQSDFGRTFQPNGTGTDHAWGNNQFAVSYTH
;
A
#
# COMPACT_ATOMS: atom_id res chain seq x y z
N MET A 1 -29.25 23.63 1.83
CA MET A 1 -28.48 23.94 3.06
C MET A 1 -27.87 22.63 3.54
N HIS A 2 -26.61 22.32 3.21
CA HIS A 2 -25.94 21.13 3.68
C HIS A 2 -25.05 21.51 4.87
N THR A 3 -25.36 20.98 6.02
CA THR A 3 -24.60 21.13 7.27
C THR A 3 -23.30 20.33 7.17
N HIS A 4 -22.16 20.99 7.08
CA HIS A 4 -20.86 20.36 7.14
C HIS A 4 -20.53 19.92 8.58
N THR A 5 -20.18 18.64 8.74
CA THR A 5 -19.82 18.01 10.01
C THR A 5 -18.54 18.63 10.65
N PRO A 6 -18.45 18.69 11.99
CA PRO A 6 -17.36 19.35 12.72
C PRO A 6 -15.95 18.80 12.45
N ALA A 7 -15.83 17.53 12.09
CA ALA A 7 -14.56 16.84 11.86
C ALA A 7 -13.74 17.45 10.71
N ARG A 8 -14.41 17.90 9.63
CA ARG A 8 -13.76 18.50 8.46
C ARG A 8 -13.13 19.87 8.77
N ARG A 9 -13.76 20.63 9.67
CA ARG A 9 -13.25 21.96 10.10
C ARG A 9 -12.06 21.83 11.07
N HIS A 10 -11.95 20.75 11.83
CA HIS A 10 -10.82 20.51 12.72
C HIS A 10 -9.56 20.11 11.93
N PHE A 11 -9.70 19.29 10.91
CA PHE A 11 -8.60 18.91 10.01
C PHE A 11 -8.02 20.13 9.25
N LEU A 12 -8.89 20.99 8.70
CA LEU A 12 -8.45 22.19 7.99
C LEU A 12 -7.82 23.26 8.92
N LYS A 13 -8.20 23.31 10.19
CA LYS A 13 -7.58 24.23 11.17
C LYS A 13 -6.23 23.74 11.68
N LEU A 14 -5.97 22.43 11.66
CA LEU A 14 -4.65 21.88 12.00
C LEU A 14 -3.62 22.14 10.89
N SER A 15 -4.00 22.00 9.63
CA SER A 15 -3.12 22.24 8.48
C SER A 15 -2.71 23.72 8.32
N THR A 16 -3.57 24.66 8.68
CA THR A 16 -3.24 26.10 8.64
C THR A 16 -2.35 26.57 9.79
N ARG A 17 -2.30 25.87 10.92
CA ARG A 17 -1.41 26.24 12.03
C ARG A 17 0.03 25.75 11.86
N LEU A 18 0.26 24.72 11.04
CA LEU A 18 1.61 24.23 10.71
C LEU A 18 2.30 25.09 9.64
N ALA A 19 1.55 25.80 8.79
CA ALA A 19 2.11 26.65 7.75
C ALA A 19 2.61 28.02 8.24
N THR A 20 2.23 28.47 9.43
CA THR A 20 2.60 29.81 9.96
C THR A 20 3.81 29.82 10.87
N LEU A 21 4.45 28.70 11.17
CA LEU A 21 5.66 28.61 12.01
C LEU A 21 6.97 28.50 11.21
N GLY A 22 6.91 28.54 9.88
CA GLY A 22 8.06 28.30 9.00
C GLY A 22 8.75 29.54 8.38
N LEU A 23 8.41 30.77 8.74
CA LEU A 23 8.91 31.96 8.04
C LEU A 23 9.41 33.08 8.97
N THR A 24 10.44 32.83 9.78
CA THR A 24 11.35 33.88 10.22
C THR A 24 12.65 33.28 10.70
N GLY A 25 13.75 33.50 9.97
CA GLY A 25 15.10 33.21 10.46
C GLY A 25 16.10 32.86 9.39
N LEU A 26 16.59 33.82 8.63
CA LEU A 26 17.82 33.72 7.84
C LEU A 26 19.02 33.59 8.80
N GLY A 27 19.69 32.43 8.76
CA GLY A 27 20.96 32.20 9.43
C GLY A 27 21.60 30.94 8.92
N PHE A 28 22.61 31.06 8.06
CA PHE A 28 23.44 29.95 7.60
C PHE A 28 24.30 29.42 8.73
N GLY A 29 23.99 28.25 9.26
CA GLY A 29 24.79 27.42 10.13
C GLY A 29 24.34 25.96 10.03
N PRO A 30 25.15 24.93 10.39
CA PRO A 30 24.79 23.53 10.23
C PRO A 30 23.55 23.26 11.08
N ALA A 31 22.39 23.14 10.41
CA ALA A 31 21.12 22.88 11.03
C ALA A 31 21.06 21.42 11.51
N ARG A 32 21.62 21.15 12.68
CA ARG A 32 21.12 20.08 13.52
C ARG A 32 19.72 20.47 13.93
N SER A 33 18.77 19.57 13.68
CA SER A 33 17.36 19.69 14.02
C SER A 33 17.17 20.04 15.52
N TRP A 34 16.85 21.29 15.80
CA TRP A 34 16.61 21.79 17.16
C TRP A 34 15.15 21.72 17.60
N PHE A 35 14.32 20.95 16.91
CA PHE A 35 12.90 20.77 17.29
C PHE A 35 12.46 19.31 17.28
N VAL A 36 13.31 18.42 17.73
CA VAL A 36 12.83 17.19 18.35
C VAL A 36 13.13 17.32 19.84
N THR A 37 12.27 18.02 20.54
CA THR A 37 12.08 17.66 21.94
C THR A 37 11.62 16.21 21.90
N ASP A 38 12.34 15.34 22.60
CA ASP A 38 11.88 14.04 23.06
C ASP A 38 10.56 14.22 23.86
N ALA A 39 9.49 14.49 23.16
CA ALA A 39 8.22 14.02 23.59
C ALA A 39 8.32 12.50 23.31
N ALA A 40 8.79 11.76 24.33
CA ALA A 40 8.63 10.32 24.36
C ALA A 40 7.18 10.07 23.95
N ALA A 41 6.97 9.61 22.73
CA ALA A 41 5.64 9.28 22.25
C ALA A 41 5.09 8.33 23.30
N ALA A 42 4.00 8.71 23.96
CA ALA A 42 3.36 7.85 24.94
C ALA A 42 3.21 6.49 24.27
N PRO A 43 3.56 5.38 24.92
CA PRO A 43 3.55 4.08 24.30
C PRO A 43 2.20 3.90 23.62
N VAL A 44 2.20 3.75 22.28
CA VAL A 44 0.98 3.62 21.51
C VAL A 44 0.38 2.29 21.90
N THR A 45 -0.54 2.32 22.86
CA THR A 45 -1.19 1.13 23.43
C THR A 45 -2.12 0.48 22.41
N ASP A 46 -2.47 1.18 21.33
CA ASP A 46 -3.34 0.73 20.26
C ASP A 46 -2.54 0.60 18.93
N TYR A 47 -2.04 -0.61 18.68
CA TYR A 47 -1.35 -0.93 17.43
C TYR A 47 -2.31 -0.87 16.24
N LYS A 48 -1.89 -0.21 15.15
CA LYS A 48 -2.59 -0.23 13.86
C LYS A 48 -1.61 -0.41 12.71
N ALA A 49 -2.04 -1.15 11.69
CA ALA A 49 -1.28 -1.32 10.46
C ALA A 49 -2.15 -1.12 9.22
N LEU A 50 -1.52 -0.55 8.19
CA LEU A 50 -2.11 -0.37 6.87
C LEU A 50 -1.28 -1.13 5.84
N VAL A 51 -1.93 -1.94 5.00
CA VAL A 51 -1.26 -2.77 3.98
C VAL A 51 -1.77 -2.38 2.61
N CYS A 52 -0.94 -1.75 1.81
CA CYS A 52 -1.22 -1.47 0.41
C CYS A 52 -0.88 -2.71 -0.43
N VAL A 53 -1.83 -3.18 -1.24
CA VAL A 53 -1.62 -4.18 -2.29
C VAL A 53 -1.75 -3.47 -3.63
N PHE A 54 -0.63 -3.14 -4.25
CA PHE A 54 -0.61 -2.38 -5.49
C PHE A 54 -0.67 -3.32 -6.70
N LEU A 55 -1.67 -3.11 -7.55
CA LEU A 55 -1.97 -3.91 -8.74
C LEU A 55 -1.40 -3.19 -9.96
N PHE A 56 -0.14 -3.49 -10.31
CA PHE A 56 0.55 -2.84 -11.43
C PHE A 56 0.02 -3.27 -12.80
N GLY A 57 -0.26 -2.29 -13.64
CA GLY A 57 -0.69 -2.48 -15.02
C GLY A 57 -2.12 -2.00 -15.29
N GLY A 58 -2.80 -1.37 -14.34
CA GLY A 58 -4.15 -0.88 -14.53
C GLY A 58 -5.20 -2.00 -14.52
N ASN A 59 -5.60 -2.40 -13.34
CA ASN A 59 -6.59 -3.46 -13.14
C ASN A 59 -7.94 -3.12 -13.80
N ASP A 60 -8.58 -4.08 -14.46
CA ASP A 60 -9.91 -3.91 -15.03
C ASP A 60 -11.03 -3.97 -13.97
N GLY A 61 -11.28 -2.86 -13.32
CA GLY A 61 -12.36 -2.73 -12.34
C GLY A 61 -13.76 -3.03 -12.88
N ASN A 62 -13.96 -2.87 -14.17
CA ASN A 62 -15.24 -3.16 -14.82
C ASN A 62 -15.55 -4.66 -14.89
N ASN A 63 -14.54 -5.52 -14.74
CA ASN A 63 -14.67 -6.99 -14.64
C ASN A 63 -14.39 -7.53 -13.23
N ILE A 64 -14.25 -6.66 -12.23
CA ILE A 64 -14.27 -7.04 -10.80
C ILE A 64 -15.71 -7.16 -10.32
N ILE A 65 -16.50 -6.11 -10.54
CA ILE A 65 -17.87 -5.99 -10.07
C ILE A 65 -18.76 -5.44 -11.20
N VAL A 66 -19.87 -6.12 -11.45
CA VAL A 66 -20.75 -5.88 -12.58
C VAL A 66 -22.16 -5.58 -12.06
N PRO A 67 -22.85 -4.52 -12.54
CA PRO A 67 -24.26 -4.32 -12.23
C PRO A 67 -25.09 -5.45 -12.87
N VAL A 68 -26.05 -5.99 -12.13
CA VAL A 68 -26.82 -7.17 -12.58
C VAL A 68 -28.32 -6.95 -12.66
N ASP A 69 -28.81 -5.72 -12.53
CA ASP A 69 -30.15 -5.41 -13.01
C ASP A 69 -30.22 -5.46 -14.54
N ASN A 70 -31.37 -5.76 -15.08
CA ASN A 70 -31.53 -6.04 -16.50
C ASN A 70 -31.02 -4.91 -17.41
N ALA A 71 -31.27 -3.66 -17.06
CA ALA A 71 -30.93 -2.52 -17.91
C ALA A 71 -29.43 -2.24 -17.92
N ARG A 72 -28.80 -2.20 -16.73
CA ARG A 72 -27.37 -1.92 -16.60
C ARG A 72 -26.51 -3.10 -17.05
N TYR A 73 -26.96 -4.34 -16.81
CA TYR A 73 -26.27 -5.53 -17.32
C TYR A 73 -26.34 -5.61 -18.85
N ALA A 74 -27.48 -5.30 -19.46
CA ALA A 74 -27.59 -5.22 -20.92
C ALA A 74 -26.66 -4.14 -21.52
N ALA A 75 -26.59 -2.96 -20.89
CA ALA A 75 -25.65 -1.91 -21.30
C ALA A 75 -24.19 -2.34 -21.13
N TYR A 76 -23.85 -3.00 -20.01
CA TYR A 76 -22.51 -3.55 -19.76
C TYR A 76 -22.12 -4.54 -20.86
N THR A 77 -22.95 -5.52 -21.16
CA THR A 77 -22.64 -6.54 -22.18
C THR A 77 -22.55 -5.96 -23.58
N ALA A 78 -23.41 -5.01 -23.93
CA ALA A 78 -23.36 -4.34 -25.23
C ALA A 78 -22.08 -3.54 -25.45
N LEU A 79 -21.59 -2.85 -24.41
CA LEU A 79 -20.40 -1.99 -24.49
C LEU A 79 -19.10 -2.79 -24.39
N ARG A 80 -19.07 -3.88 -23.61
CA ARG A 80 -17.87 -4.68 -23.39
C ARG A 80 -17.71 -5.86 -24.36
N ALA A 81 -18.70 -6.14 -25.17
CA ALA A 81 -18.66 -7.16 -26.22
C ALA A 81 -17.92 -8.47 -25.78
N GLY A 82 -16.83 -8.81 -26.46
CA GLY A 82 -16.10 -10.06 -26.22
C GLY A 82 -15.38 -10.20 -24.87
N VAL A 83 -15.24 -9.12 -24.07
CA VAL A 83 -14.65 -9.16 -22.72
C VAL A 83 -15.67 -9.09 -21.60
N ALA A 84 -16.98 -9.01 -21.93
CA ALA A 84 -18.05 -9.00 -20.94
C ALA A 84 -18.14 -10.35 -20.20
N LEU A 85 -18.33 -10.31 -18.90
CA LEU A 85 -18.59 -11.50 -18.10
C LEU A 85 -20.02 -11.98 -18.33
N THR A 86 -20.16 -13.25 -18.71
CA THR A 86 -21.46 -13.92 -18.80
C THR A 86 -22.04 -14.19 -17.42
N PRO A 87 -23.36 -14.45 -17.27
CA PRO A 87 -23.97 -14.74 -15.97
C PRO A 87 -23.29 -15.92 -15.23
N GLY A 88 -22.81 -16.95 -15.94
CA GLY A 88 -22.09 -18.08 -15.36
C GLY A 88 -20.70 -17.76 -14.84
N ARG A 89 -20.20 -16.53 -15.08
CA ARG A 89 -18.92 -16.02 -14.59
C ARG A 89 -19.08 -14.98 -13.47
N LEU A 90 -20.28 -14.82 -12.96
CA LEU A 90 -20.63 -13.95 -11.86
C LEU A 90 -21.03 -14.75 -10.64
N LEU A 91 -20.68 -14.25 -9.47
CA LEU A 91 -21.13 -14.79 -8.19
C LEU A 91 -22.57 -14.35 -7.90
N ALA A 92 -23.15 -14.84 -6.81
CA ALA A 92 -24.47 -14.42 -6.35
C ALA A 92 -24.53 -12.89 -6.14
N PRO A 93 -25.63 -12.24 -6.49
CA PRO A 93 -25.75 -10.79 -6.34
C PRO A 93 -25.55 -10.29 -4.90
N ILE A 94 -24.87 -9.16 -4.78
CA ILE A 94 -24.74 -8.34 -3.57
C ILE A 94 -25.38 -6.97 -3.86
N ALA A 95 -25.64 -6.18 -2.82
CA ALA A 95 -26.21 -4.85 -2.99
C ALA A 95 -25.22 -3.77 -2.53
N ASP A 96 -25.24 -2.62 -3.22
CA ASP A 96 -24.59 -1.42 -2.73
C ASP A 96 -25.41 -0.77 -1.58
N SER A 97 -24.90 0.32 -1.01
CA SER A 97 -25.58 1.06 0.07
C SER A 97 -26.93 1.68 -0.34
N ALA A 98 -27.22 1.78 -1.63
CA ALA A 98 -28.50 2.27 -2.17
C ALA A 98 -29.43 1.11 -2.57
N GLY A 99 -29.03 -0.14 -2.35
CA GLY A 99 -29.80 -1.34 -2.69
C GLY A 99 -29.70 -1.77 -4.16
N ASN A 100 -28.80 -1.18 -4.95
CA ASN A 100 -28.60 -1.60 -6.34
C ASN A 100 -27.87 -2.95 -6.40
N PRO A 101 -28.34 -3.90 -7.25
CA PRO A 101 -27.72 -5.21 -7.35
C PRO A 101 -26.46 -5.17 -8.21
N PHE A 102 -25.39 -5.78 -7.67
CA PHE A 102 -24.13 -6.06 -8.34
C PHE A 102 -23.72 -7.51 -8.13
N ALA A 103 -22.83 -8.01 -8.96
CA ALA A 103 -22.20 -9.32 -8.77
C ALA A 103 -20.70 -9.22 -8.99
N LEU A 104 -19.94 -9.92 -8.18
CA LEU A 104 -18.50 -10.04 -8.35
C LEU A 104 -18.15 -11.09 -9.41
N ASN A 105 -16.99 -10.94 -10.03
CA ASN A 105 -16.36 -11.98 -10.84
C ASN A 105 -16.24 -13.28 -10.04
N ASN A 106 -16.55 -14.41 -10.65
CA ASN A 106 -16.56 -15.71 -9.96
C ASN A 106 -15.19 -16.16 -9.42
N ASN A 107 -14.10 -15.51 -9.82
CA ASN A 107 -12.77 -15.73 -9.24
C ASN A 107 -12.52 -14.95 -7.93
N LEU A 108 -13.51 -14.25 -7.39
CA LEU A 108 -13.45 -13.46 -6.16
C LEU A 108 -14.33 -14.03 -5.03
N SER A 109 -14.49 -15.36 -5.01
CA SER A 109 -15.40 -16.05 -4.06
C SER A 109 -15.06 -15.80 -2.60
N GLU A 110 -13.77 -15.77 -2.26
CA GLU A 110 -13.32 -15.53 -0.88
C GLU A 110 -13.59 -14.08 -0.46
N LEU A 111 -13.35 -13.12 -1.37
CA LEU A 111 -13.65 -11.70 -1.09
C LEU A 111 -15.15 -11.44 -0.97
N GLN A 112 -15.98 -12.13 -1.78
CA GLN A 112 -17.43 -12.05 -1.60
C GLN A 112 -17.88 -12.63 -0.26
N SER A 113 -17.30 -13.73 0.18
CA SER A 113 -17.56 -14.29 1.50
C SER A 113 -17.20 -13.29 2.61
N GLY A 114 -16.05 -12.64 2.48
CA GLY A 114 -15.62 -11.57 3.37
C GLY A 114 -16.57 -10.36 3.37
N PHE A 115 -17.09 -9.98 2.20
CA PHE A 115 -18.11 -8.92 2.07
C PHE A 115 -19.40 -9.28 2.82
N GLY A 116 -19.89 -10.51 2.65
CA GLY A 116 -21.07 -11.01 3.37
C GLY A 116 -20.89 -11.02 4.90
N LEU A 117 -19.67 -11.15 5.38
CA LEU A 117 -19.33 -11.08 6.80
C LEU A 117 -19.06 -9.64 7.30
N GLY A 118 -19.19 -8.63 6.46
CA GLY A 118 -18.86 -7.23 6.79
C GLY A 118 -17.35 -6.97 7.01
N LYS A 119 -16.48 -7.80 6.44
CA LYS A 119 -15.02 -7.72 6.56
C LYS A 119 -14.32 -7.19 5.30
N VAL A 120 -15.07 -7.02 4.24
CA VAL A 120 -14.59 -6.46 2.97
C VAL A 120 -15.52 -5.33 2.55
N ALA A 121 -14.95 -4.17 2.24
CA ALA A 121 -15.64 -3.09 1.56
C ALA A 121 -15.17 -3.02 0.10
N ILE A 122 -16.07 -2.59 -0.78
CA ILE A 122 -15.79 -2.36 -2.20
C ILE A 122 -15.97 -0.87 -2.46
N VAL A 123 -14.90 -0.21 -2.90
CA VAL A 123 -14.90 1.21 -3.20
C VAL A 123 -14.92 1.37 -4.72
N LEU A 124 -15.99 1.93 -5.23
CA LEU A 124 -16.21 2.05 -6.67
C LEU A 124 -15.66 3.37 -7.21
N ASN A 125 -15.22 3.33 -8.47
CA ASN A 125 -14.88 4.51 -9.27
C ASN A 125 -13.80 5.40 -8.62
N THR A 126 -12.70 4.79 -8.20
CA THR A 126 -11.54 5.48 -7.63
C THR A 126 -10.51 5.82 -8.71
N GLY A 127 -9.84 6.96 -8.59
CA GLY A 127 -8.77 7.36 -9.50
C GLY A 127 -8.15 8.68 -9.06
N SER A 128 -7.01 9.04 -9.66
CA SER A 128 -6.29 10.27 -9.34
C SER A 128 -6.98 11.48 -9.95
N LEU A 129 -7.55 12.36 -9.11
CA LEU A 129 -8.13 13.64 -9.49
C LEU A 129 -7.85 14.69 -8.41
N GLU A 130 -7.67 15.93 -8.80
CA GLU A 130 -7.61 17.06 -7.88
C GLU A 130 -9.00 17.53 -7.45
N ARG A 131 -9.95 17.44 -8.37
CA ARG A 131 -11.38 17.72 -8.17
C ARG A 131 -12.23 16.92 -9.13
N PRO A 132 -13.53 16.77 -8.89
CA PRO A 132 -14.44 16.20 -9.89
C PRO A 132 -14.37 17.00 -11.20
N LEU A 133 -14.27 16.29 -12.32
CA LEU A 133 -14.24 16.86 -13.67
C LEU A 133 -15.45 16.41 -14.47
N THR A 134 -16.01 17.32 -15.22
CA THR A 134 -16.95 17.00 -16.30
C THR A 134 -16.18 16.51 -17.53
N ARG A 135 -16.87 15.79 -18.43
CA ARG A 135 -16.29 15.40 -19.71
C ARG A 135 -15.76 16.59 -20.52
N ALA A 136 -16.48 17.70 -20.51
CA ALA A 136 -16.09 18.91 -21.23
C ALA A 136 -14.82 19.54 -20.66
N GLU A 137 -14.70 19.61 -19.33
CA GLU A 137 -13.50 20.11 -18.66
C GLU A 137 -12.28 19.20 -18.94
N TYR A 138 -12.47 17.88 -18.89
CA TYR A 138 -11.43 16.94 -19.25
C TYR A 138 -10.97 17.13 -20.71
N GLN A 139 -11.88 17.26 -21.66
CA GLN A 139 -11.57 17.48 -23.08
C GLN A 139 -10.84 18.80 -23.33
N GLN A 140 -11.04 19.80 -22.48
CA GLN A 140 -10.34 21.09 -22.52
C GLN A 140 -9.00 21.06 -21.76
N GLY A 141 -8.63 19.94 -21.13
CA GLY A 141 -7.42 19.80 -20.33
C GLY A 141 -7.44 20.59 -19.02
N LEU A 142 -8.61 21.00 -18.54
CA LEU A 142 -8.75 21.80 -17.33
C LEU A 142 -8.52 20.98 -16.08
N GLN A 143 -7.40 21.22 -15.38
CA GLN A 143 -7.09 20.58 -14.09
C GLN A 143 -7.17 19.03 -14.13
N ALA A 144 -6.93 18.45 -15.30
CA ALA A 144 -6.72 17.01 -15.39
C ALA A 144 -5.34 16.66 -14.84
N PRO A 145 -5.17 15.50 -14.19
CA PRO A 145 -3.85 15.02 -13.81
C PRO A 145 -2.92 14.96 -15.02
N THR A 146 -1.65 15.25 -14.82
CA THR A 146 -0.65 15.18 -15.89
C THR A 146 -0.41 13.74 -16.33
N ASN A 147 -0.13 13.54 -17.61
CA ASN A 147 0.24 12.24 -18.18
C ASN A 147 -0.75 11.11 -17.83
N LEU A 148 -2.06 11.39 -17.90
CA LEU A 148 -3.08 10.34 -17.74
C LEU A 148 -2.80 9.18 -18.70
N PHE A 149 -3.03 7.95 -18.21
CA PHE A 149 -2.82 6.69 -18.93
C PHE A 149 -1.35 6.28 -19.13
N SER A 150 -0.40 6.99 -18.52
CA SER A 150 0.98 6.55 -18.38
C SER A 150 1.12 5.73 -17.11
N HIS A 151 1.60 4.48 -17.20
CA HIS A 151 1.82 3.60 -16.04
C HIS A 151 2.75 4.23 -15.01
N SER A 152 3.90 4.76 -15.45
CA SER A 152 4.88 5.36 -14.54
C SER A 152 4.31 6.55 -13.78
N ASP A 153 3.62 7.45 -14.48
CA ASP A 153 3.11 8.68 -13.89
C ASP A 153 1.92 8.40 -12.97
N GLN A 154 0.95 7.60 -13.42
CA GLN A 154 -0.23 7.31 -12.60
C GLN A 154 0.04 6.34 -11.45
N ALA A 155 0.96 5.40 -11.59
CA ALA A 155 1.43 4.61 -10.46
C ALA A 155 2.08 5.51 -9.40
N LEU A 156 2.84 6.53 -9.82
CA LEU A 156 3.44 7.51 -8.93
C LEU A 156 2.35 8.40 -8.29
N GLN A 157 1.42 8.94 -9.09
CA GLN A 157 0.29 9.74 -8.60
C GLN A 157 -0.56 8.97 -7.57
N ALA A 158 -0.84 7.70 -7.83
CA ALA A 158 -1.56 6.84 -6.91
C ALA A 158 -0.81 6.65 -5.57
N GLN A 159 0.50 6.45 -5.61
CA GLN A 159 1.34 6.25 -4.44
C GLN A 159 1.63 7.54 -3.67
N THR A 160 1.66 8.70 -4.34
CA THR A 160 1.86 10.00 -3.70
C THR A 160 0.55 10.67 -3.29
N ALA A 161 -0.59 10.25 -3.83
CA ALA A 161 -1.89 10.90 -3.73
C ALA A 161 -1.84 12.39 -4.16
N THR A 162 -0.99 12.69 -5.14
CA THR A 162 -0.88 14.02 -5.76
C THR A 162 -0.81 13.84 -7.27
N SER A 163 -1.36 14.79 -8.02
CA SER A 163 -1.33 14.77 -9.49
C SER A 163 -0.33 15.76 -10.09
N GLN A 164 0.21 16.65 -9.28
CA GLN A 164 1.08 17.76 -9.71
C GLN A 164 2.45 17.73 -9.02
N ASP A 165 2.51 17.53 -7.70
CA ASP A 165 3.74 17.49 -6.93
C ASP A 165 4.12 16.04 -6.58
N LEU A 166 4.93 15.44 -7.43
CA LEU A 166 5.44 14.08 -7.25
C LEU A 166 6.66 14.02 -6.31
N THR A 167 7.11 15.16 -5.78
CA THR A 167 8.27 15.25 -4.89
C THR A 167 7.91 15.12 -3.41
N SER A 168 6.62 15.18 -3.08
CA SER A 168 6.12 15.20 -1.70
C SER A 168 6.25 13.88 -0.93
N GLY A 169 6.83 12.85 -1.52
CA GLY A 169 6.88 11.50 -0.96
C GLY A 169 5.54 10.76 -1.04
N GLY A 170 5.52 9.49 -0.61
CA GLY A 170 4.33 8.64 -0.62
C GLY A 170 3.33 9.00 0.48
N TRP A 171 2.04 8.82 0.22
CA TRP A 171 1.04 9.14 1.23
C TRP A 171 1.06 8.17 2.43
N GLY A 172 1.54 6.93 2.25
CA GLY A 172 1.74 5.99 3.36
C GLY A 172 2.89 6.42 4.28
N GLY A 173 4.00 6.90 3.71
CA GLY A 173 5.10 7.47 4.48
C GLY A 173 4.69 8.75 5.21
N ARG A 174 4.03 9.69 4.52
CA ARG A 174 3.51 10.91 5.16
C ARG A 174 2.50 10.63 6.28
N LEU A 175 1.73 9.54 6.18
CA LEU A 175 0.86 9.12 7.28
C LEU A 175 1.66 8.79 8.55
N LEU A 176 2.79 8.10 8.41
CA LEU A 176 3.67 7.80 9.54
C LEU A 176 4.32 9.08 10.12
N ASP A 177 4.71 10.03 9.27
CA ASP A 177 5.22 11.34 9.72
C ASP A 177 4.18 12.07 10.61
N VAL A 178 2.91 12.05 10.22
CA VAL A 178 1.81 12.64 11.02
C VAL A 178 1.68 12.00 12.41
N PHE A 179 1.97 10.71 12.51
CA PHE A 179 1.97 9.99 13.79
C PHE A 179 3.31 10.06 14.55
N GLY A 180 4.33 10.73 13.98
CA GLY A 180 5.66 10.82 14.58
C GLY A 180 6.41 9.47 14.63
N VAL A 181 6.11 8.56 13.70
CA VAL A 181 6.76 7.24 13.64
C VAL A 181 8.03 7.34 12.82
N ASN A 182 9.17 7.28 13.48
CA ASN A 182 10.50 7.29 12.87
C ASN A 182 11.22 5.93 12.99
N ASP A 183 10.49 4.88 13.36
CA ASP A 183 11.03 3.54 13.52
C ASP A 183 11.33 2.92 12.14
N SER A 184 12.46 2.22 12.04
CA SER A 184 12.90 1.55 10.80
C SER A 184 11.93 0.47 10.31
N LEU A 185 11.05 -0.03 11.16
CA LEU A 185 9.99 -0.99 10.81
C LEU A 185 8.60 -0.35 10.71
N GLY A 186 8.49 0.97 10.82
CA GLY A 186 7.25 1.70 10.57
C GLY A 186 6.79 1.61 9.11
N ALA A 187 7.73 1.73 8.16
CA ALA A 187 7.47 1.69 6.72
C ALA A 187 8.21 0.52 6.08
N VAL A 188 7.50 -0.54 5.68
CA VAL A 188 8.11 -1.77 5.15
C VAL A 188 7.49 -2.20 3.83
N SER A 189 8.32 -2.33 2.79
CA SER A 189 7.97 -3.04 1.58
C SER A 189 8.39 -4.50 1.68
N VAL A 190 7.48 -5.41 1.39
CA VAL A 190 7.78 -6.85 1.23
C VAL A 190 7.90 -7.25 -0.25
N SER A 191 7.95 -6.26 -1.13
CA SER A 191 8.10 -6.42 -2.58
C SER A 191 9.35 -5.67 -3.06
N SER A 192 9.19 -4.60 -3.80
CA SER A 192 10.25 -3.71 -4.29
C SER A 192 10.20 -2.36 -3.55
N PRO A 193 11.23 -1.51 -3.67
CA PRO A 193 11.14 -0.13 -3.20
C PRO A 193 9.89 0.56 -3.75
N ALA A 194 9.13 1.23 -2.88
CA ALA A 194 7.87 1.87 -3.24
C ALA A 194 7.84 3.34 -2.82
N MET A 195 7.45 4.21 -3.74
CA MET A 195 7.24 5.63 -3.45
C MET A 195 6.19 5.81 -2.34
N PHE A 196 5.19 4.96 -2.29
CA PHE A 196 4.13 4.92 -1.26
C PHE A 196 4.66 5.04 0.17
N LEU A 197 5.83 4.44 0.46
CA LEU A 197 6.43 4.39 1.79
C LEU A 197 7.42 5.52 2.06
N GLN A 198 7.81 6.31 1.06
CA GLN A 198 8.80 7.37 1.26
C GLN A 198 8.19 8.54 2.04
N SER A 199 8.94 9.04 3.01
CA SER A 199 8.56 10.18 3.83
C SER A 199 9.69 11.19 3.93
N GLY A 200 9.41 12.36 4.49
CA GLY A 200 10.41 13.39 4.77
C GLY A 200 11.23 13.11 6.03
N GLY A 201 10.74 12.29 6.95
CA GLY A 201 11.30 12.11 8.28
C GLY A 201 11.74 10.68 8.62
N GLY A 202 11.22 9.67 7.94
CA GLY A 202 11.46 8.27 8.26
C GLY A 202 12.14 7.46 7.14
N ALA A 203 12.85 6.39 7.50
CA ALA A 203 13.38 5.43 6.56
C ALA A 203 12.32 4.39 6.20
N SER A 204 12.28 4.00 4.92
CA SER A 204 11.52 2.84 4.47
C SER A 204 12.46 1.67 4.20
N ASN A 205 12.08 0.47 4.64
CA ASN A 205 12.87 -0.74 4.46
C ASN A 205 12.22 -1.70 3.47
N VAL A 206 13.05 -2.43 2.73
CA VAL A 206 12.61 -3.52 1.86
C VAL A 206 13.01 -4.85 2.50
N ILE A 207 12.02 -5.65 2.87
CA ILE A 207 12.19 -6.95 3.53
C ILE A 207 11.47 -8.01 2.67
N PRO A 208 12.11 -8.55 1.63
CA PRO A 208 11.48 -9.57 0.79
C PRO A 208 11.13 -10.83 1.60
N PRO A 209 10.09 -11.57 1.22
CA PRO A 209 9.71 -12.78 1.91
C PRO A 209 10.85 -13.79 2.00
N GLY A 210 11.10 -14.28 3.22
CA GLY A 210 12.17 -15.24 3.47
C GLY A 210 13.58 -14.69 3.33
N ALA A 211 13.75 -13.37 3.26
CA ALA A 211 15.07 -12.75 3.16
C ALA A 211 15.95 -13.09 4.38
N ASN A 212 17.18 -13.52 4.12
CA ASN A 212 18.22 -13.54 5.13
C ASN A 212 18.88 -12.17 5.16
N LEU A 213 18.49 -11.36 6.13
CA LEU A 213 19.01 -10.00 6.30
C LEU A 213 20.38 -9.95 6.98
N ALA A 214 20.91 -11.11 7.44
CA ALA A 214 22.22 -11.16 8.06
C ALA A 214 23.31 -10.79 7.06
N LEU A 215 24.22 -9.91 7.49
CA LEU A 215 25.37 -9.56 6.66
C LEU A 215 26.25 -10.80 6.47
N SER A 216 26.47 -11.16 5.20
CA SER A 216 27.29 -12.32 4.85
C SER A 216 28.71 -12.19 5.40
N GLY A 217 29.28 -13.31 5.87
CA GLY A 217 30.64 -13.35 6.42
C GLY A 217 30.81 -12.77 7.83
N MET A 218 29.71 -12.51 8.56
CA MET A 218 29.76 -12.07 9.96
C MET A 218 29.63 -13.21 10.97
N ASN A 219 29.22 -14.39 10.52
CA ASN A 219 29.08 -15.58 11.34
C ASN A 219 29.86 -16.72 10.69
N PHE A 220 31.03 -17.03 11.22
CA PHE A 220 31.91 -18.11 10.74
C PHE A 220 32.81 -18.61 11.88
N SER A 221 33.47 -19.73 11.66
CA SER A 221 34.43 -20.31 12.61
C SER A 221 35.87 -19.92 12.25
N PRO A 222 36.74 -19.59 13.25
CA PRO A 222 36.42 -19.49 14.67
C PRO A 222 35.63 -18.24 15.04
N THR A 223 34.77 -18.31 16.06
CA THR A 223 33.91 -17.20 16.50
C THR A 223 34.67 -15.94 16.86
N SER A 224 35.88 -16.09 17.44
CA SER A 224 36.77 -14.95 17.76
C SER A 224 37.12 -14.10 16.53
N ALA A 225 37.33 -14.73 15.38
CA ALA A 225 37.62 -14.03 14.14
C ALA A 225 36.36 -13.35 13.57
N ALA A 226 35.19 -13.97 13.71
CA ALA A 226 33.90 -13.37 13.36
C ALA A 226 33.61 -12.13 14.23
N ASP A 227 33.86 -12.22 15.53
CA ASP A 227 33.66 -11.11 16.47
C ASP A 227 34.65 -9.96 16.23
N ALA A 228 35.91 -10.26 15.91
CA ALA A 228 36.88 -9.25 15.50
C ALA A 228 36.46 -8.53 14.23
N ARG A 229 35.84 -9.22 13.25
CA ARG A 229 35.28 -8.60 12.04
C ARG A 229 34.08 -7.70 12.36
N LYS A 230 33.19 -8.15 13.22
CA LYS A 230 32.04 -7.32 13.67
C LYS A 230 32.52 -6.04 14.35
N ALA A 231 33.51 -6.17 15.26
CA ALA A 231 34.12 -5.03 15.94
C ALA A 231 34.77 -4.05 14.94
N ALA A 232 35.50 -4.58 13.94
CA ALA A 232 36.11 -3.74 12.90
C ALA A 232 35.05 -2.98 12.07
N VAL A 233 33.94 -3.62 11.68
CA VAL A 233 32.86 -2.95 10.98
C VAL A 233 32.24 -1.87 11.87
N SER A 234 31.95 -2.14 13.13
CA SER A 234 31.42 -1.14 14.06
C SER A 234 32.37 0.05 14.23
N ALA A 235 33.67 -0.20 14.32
CA ALA A 235 34.68 0.85 14.40
C ALA A 235 34.73 1.71 13.11
N MET A 236 34.61 1.09 11.93
CA MET A 236 34.56 1.80 10.65
C MET A 236 33.31 2.69 10.54
N LEU A 237 32.16 2.22 10.99
CA LEU A 237 30.90 2.99 10.98
C LEU A 237 30.95 4.17 11.95
N ALA A 238 31.68 4.05 13.06
CA ALA A 238 31.87 5.11 14.04
C ALA A 238 32.90 6.18 13.61
N MET A 239 33.63 5.95 12.49
CA MET A 239 34.62 6.93 12.02
C MET A 239 33.94 8.19 11.50
N ASP A 240 34.19 9.32 12.15
CA ASP A 240 33.83 10.61 11.62
C ASP A 240 34.67 10.93 10.37
N GLY A 241 34.01 11.06 9.25
CA GLY A 241 34.65 11.37 7.96
C GLY A 241 34.58 12.85 7.58
N GLY A 242 33.99 13.72 8.40
CA GLY A 242 33.81 15.16 8.12
C GLY A 242 32.83 15.43 6.96
N SER A 243 32.09 14.43 6.50
CA SER A 243 31.12 14.53 5.41
C SER A 243 29.74 14.07 5.88
N ALA A 244 28.73 14.94 5.73
CA ALA A 244 27.34 14.60 6.06
C ALA A 244 26.81 13.40 5.26
N LEU A 245 27.24 13.26 4.00
CA LEU A 245 26.86 12.11 3.18
C LEU A 245 27.44 10.80 3.72
N ARG A 246 28.69 10.81 4.19
CA ARG A 246 29.31 9.64 4.79
C ARG A 246 28.64 9.27 6.12
N ALA A 247 28.35 10.27 6.95
CA ALA A 247 27.63 10.06 8.21
C ALA A 247 26.27 9.41 7.95
N ALA A 248 25.46 9.95 7.03
CA ALA A 248 24.17 9.40 6.67
C ALA A 248 24.27 7.95 6.13
N ALA A 249 25.30 7.65 5.33
CA ALA A 249 25.54 6.29 4.83
C ALA A 249 25.93 5.31 5.95
N ASN A 250 26.77 5.76 6.89
CA ASN A 250 27.16 4.96 8.06
C ASN A 250 25.97 4.68 8.97
N ASP A 251 25.15 5.71 9.25
CA ASP A 251 23.94 5.57 10.06
C ASP A 251 22.96 4.59 9.42
N SER A 252 22.68 4.75 8.11
CA SER A 252 21.81 3.85 7.37
C SER A 252 22.29 2.39 7.37
N PHE A 253 23.62 2.18 7.29
CA PHE A 253 24.19 0.82 7.35
C PHE A 253 24.11 0.24 8.78
N ALA A 254 24.37 1.04 9.80
CA ALA A 254 24.25 0.64 11.21
C ALA A 254 22.80 0.26 11.56
N ASP A 255 21.82 1.05 11.11
CA ASP A 255 20.38 0.78 11.25
C ASP A 255 20.01 -0.55 10.56
N GLY A 256 20.51 -0.78 9.36
CA GLY A 256 20.32 -2.04 8.64
C GLY A 256 20.87 -3.27 9.38
N LEU A 257 22.04 -3.14 10.00
CA LEU A 257 22.62 -4.21 10.84
C LEU A 257 21.78 -4.46 12.10
N GLN A 258 21.33 -3.40 12.76
CA GLN A 258 20.47 -3.48 13.94
C GLN A 258 19.13 -4.14 13.59
N LEU A 259 18.52 -3.74 12.49
CA LEU A 259 17.28 -4.32 11.98
C LEU A 259 17.46 -5.82 11.70
N ALA A 260 18.54 -6.20 11.00
CA ALA A 260 18.85 -7.59 10.69
C ALA A 260 19.03 -8.41 11.98
N ALA A 261 19.71 -7.88 13.00
CA ALA A 261 19.89 -8.54 14.28
C ALA A 261 18.55 -8.73 15.03
N THR A 262 17.70 -7.71 15.04
CA THR A 262 16.36 -7.76 15.66
C THR A 262 15.50 -8.84 15.01
N LEU A 263 15.46 -8.89 13.68
CA LEU A 263 14.66 -9.87 12.96
C LEU A 263 15.22 -11.29 13.07
N ALA A 264 16.54 -11.46 13.06
CA ALA A 264 17.20 -12.77 13.24
C ALA A 264 16.98 -13.36 14.65
N GLY A 265 16.89 -12.50 15.68
CA GLY A 265 16.60 -12.91 17.06
C GLY A 265 15.15 -13.30 17.30
N THR A 266 14.28 -13.05 16.32
CA THR A 266 12.83 -13.22 16.48
C THR A 266 12.32 -14.30 15.52
N THR A 267 11.99 -15.48 16.06
CA THR A 267 11.32 -16.52 15.28
C THR A 267 9.83 -16.44 15.49
N THR A 268 9.07 -16.37 14.40
CA THR A 268 7.61 -16.44 14.47
C THR A 268 7.04 -17.27 13.32
N THR A 269 6.01 -18.03 13.62
CA THR A 269 5.29 -18.84 12.64
C THR A 269 3.86 -18.33 12.50
N ILE A 270 3.35 -18.34 11.28
CA ILE A 270 1.93 -18.17 10.97
C ILE A 270 1.44 -19.54 10.55
N ASN A 271 0.41 -20.05 11.23
CA ASN A 271 -0.16 -21.38 10.95
C ASN A 271 -1.15 -21.34 9.77
N THR A 272 -1.76 -20.19 9.53
CA THR A 272 -2.63 -19.97 8.38
C THR A 272 -1.91 -20.37 7.09
N VAL A 273 -2.58 -21.19 6.27
CA VAL A 273 -2.06 -21.63 4.98
C VAL A 273 -2.30 -20.53 3.96
N PHE A 274 -1.21 -19.98 3.43
CA PHE A 274 -1.26 -19.02 2.32
C PHE A 274 -1.13 -19.73 0.98
N PRO A 275 -1.75 -19.20 -0.09
CA PRO A 275 -1.52 -19.72 -1.43
C PRO A 275 -0.05 -19.56 -1.83
N GLY A 276 0.47 -20.53 -2.60
CA GLY A 276 1.88 -20.58 -3.04
C GLY A 276 2.22 -19.60 -4.16
N ASN A 277 1.50 -18.47 -4.26
CA ASN A 277 1.72 -17.43 -5.26
C ASN A 277 2.54 -16.25 -4.68
N GLY A 278 2.89 -15.30 -5.55
CA GLY A 278 3.73 -14.15 -5.17
C GLY A 278 3.10 -13.29 -4.09
N LEU A 279 1.82 -12.94 -4.21
CA LEU A 279 1.12 -12.12 -3.23
C LEU A 279 0.90 -12.87 -1.90
N GLY A 280 0.57 -14.15 -1.95
CA GLY A 280 0.41 -14.97 -0.75
C GLY A 280 1.67 -15.01 0.10
N THR A 281 2.85 -15.15 -0.53
CA THR A 281 4.14 -15.11 0.14
C THR A 281 4.45 -13.75 0.76
N GLN A 282 4.15 -12.66 0.06
CA GLN A 282 4.31 -11.29 0.56
C GLN A 282 3.41 -11.03 1.78
N LEU A 283 2.12 -11.34 1.69
CA LEU A 283 1.17 -11.14 2.78
C LEU A 283 1.45 -12.02 4.00
N ARG A 284 2.00 -13.23 3.79
CA ARG A 284 2.49 -14.06 4.89
C ARG A 284 3.63 -13.39 5.64
N GLU A 285 4.55 -12.73 4.93
CA GLU A 285 5.65 -12.00 5.56
C GLU A 285 5.14 -10.78 6.35
N VAL A 286 4.19 -10.03 5.80
CA VAL A 286 3.50 -8.95 6.53
C VAL A 286 2.86 -9.50 7.82
N ALA A 287 2.14 -10.62 7.75
CA ALA A 287 1.52 -11.23 8.94
C ALA A 287 2.53 -11.60 10.02
N LYS A 288 3.73 -12.08 9.63
CA LYS A 288 4.83 -12.34 10.57
C LYS A 288 5.32 -11.05 11.23
N LEU A 289 5.57 -10.00 10.46
CA LEU A 289 6.02 -8.71 10.98
C LEU A 289 4.98 -8.11 11.94
N VAL A 290 3.70 -8.18 11.59
CA VAL A 290 2.61 -7.77 12.49
C VAL A 290 2.58 -8.60 13.77
N LYS A 291 2.81 -9.91 13.69
CA LYS A 291 2.87 -10.79 14.87
C LYS A 291 4.03 -10.40 15.80
N MET A 292 5.14 -9.97 15.25
CA MET A 292 6.34 -9.55 15.98
C MET A 292 6.26 -8.13 16.56
N ARG A 293 5.19 -7.37 16.33
CA ARG A 293 5.04 -5.96 16.70
C ARG A 293 5.46 -5.58 18.12
N SER A 294 5.18 -6.44 19.09
CA SER A 294 5.55 -6.20 20.50
C SER A 294 7.06 -6.32 20.78
N GLN A 295 7.79 -6.94 19.85
CA GLN A 295 9.25 -7.17 19.97
C GLN A 295 10.03 -6.17 19.12
N ILE A 296 9.41 -5.64 18.06
CA ILE A 296 10.03 -4.74 17.09
C ILE A 296 9.62 -3.27 17.21
N GLY A 297 8.65 -2.96 18.07
CA GLY A 297 8.43 -1.62 18.63
C GLY A 297 7.38 -0.71 18.00
N PRO A 298 7.17 -0.57 16.66
CA PRO A 298 6.32 0.51 16.17
C PRO A 298 4.84 0.28 16.51
N GLY A 299 4.19 1.30 17.07
CA GLY A 299 2.75 1.30 17.31
C GLY A 299 1.91 1.51 16.05
N ARG A 300 2.54 1.97 14.97
CA ARG A 300 1.94 2.17 13.65
C ARG A 300 2.87 1.62 12.58
N GLN A 301 2.32 0.82 11.65
CA GLN A 301 3.09 0.28 10.52
C GLN A 301 2.34 0.47 9.22
N VAL A 302 3.07 0.75 8.16
CA VAL A 302 2.56 0.80 6.79
C VAL A 302 3.36 -0.17 5.94
N PHE A 303 2.67 -1.08 5.26
CA PHE A 303 3.27 -2.10 4.43
C PHE A 303 2.93 -1.90 2.96
N PHE A 304 3.84 -2.31 2.09
CA PHE A 304 3.62 -2.33 0.65
C PHE A 304 3.86 -3.75 0.10
N CYS A 305 2.82 -4.26 -0.57
CA CYS A 305 2.83 -5.47 -1.38
C CYS A 305 2.49 -5.12 -2.82
N SER A 306 2.86 -5.95 -3.78
CA SER A 306 2.49 -5.70 -5.17
C SER A 306 2.24 -6.98 -5.97
N MET A 307 1.37 -6.83 -6.96
CA MET A 307 1.14 -7.80 -8.04
C MET A 307 1.28 -7.07 -9.38
N GLY A 308 1.95 -7.69 -10.35
CA GLY A 308 1.97 -7.23 -11.75
C GLY A 308 1.04 -8.05 -12.65
N GLY A 309 1.04 -7.70 -13.94
CA GLY A 309 0.33 -8.48 -14.97
C GLY A 309 -1.06 -7.95 -15.33
N TYR A 310 -1.49 -6.83 -14.76
CA TYR A 310 -2.81 -6.26 -15.04
C TYR A 310 -2.87 -5.45 -16.35
N ASP A 311 -1.76 -5.29 -17.06
CA ASP A 311 -1.72 -4.60 -18.35
C ASP A 311 -2.22 -5.50 -19.49
N THR A 312 -3.52 -5.78 -19.46
CA THR A 312 -4.18 -6.81 -20.29
C THR A 312 -4.73 -6.25 -21.60
N HIS A 313 -3.85 -5.80 -22.49
CA HIS A 313 -4.24 -5.35 -23.83
C HIS A 313 -4.70 -6.50 -24.76
N THR A 314 -4.31 -7.74 -24.46
CA THR A 314 -4.72 -8.94 -25.19
C THR A 314 -4.96 -10.10 -24.23
N SER A 315 -5.77 -11.07 -24.64
CA SER A 315 -6.06 -12.29 -23.86
C SER A 315 -6.47 -12.00 -22.41
N GLN A 316 -7.16 -10.89 -22.19
CA GLN A 316 -7.50 -10.38 -20.87
C GLN A 316 -8.27 -11.40 -20.03
N ASP A 317 -9.20 -12.12 -20.64
CA ASP A 317 -10.11 -12.99 -19.92
C ASP A 317 -9.40 -14.03 -19.04
N GLY A 318 -8.48 -14.79 -19.61
CA GLY A 318 -7.69 -15.80 -18.88
C GLY A 318 -6.71 -15.19 -17.88
N SER A 319 -5.98 -14.16 -18.32
CA SER A 319 -4.97 -13.49 -17.49
C SER A 319 -5.61 -12.84 -16.26
N HIS A 320 -6.65 -12.02 -16.47
CA HIS A 320 -7.34 -11.33 -15.40
C HIS A 320 -8.02 -12.28 -14.42
N SER A 321 -8.64 -13.36 -14.93
CA SER A 321 -9.23 -14.41 -14.08
C SER A 321 -8.21 -15.05 -13.13
N SER A 322 -7.00 -15.33 -13.61
CA SER A 322 -5.93 -15.87 -12.80
C SER A 322 -5.44 -14.89 -11.74
N LEU A 323 -5.25 -13.62 -12.11
CA LEU A 323 -4.85 -12.56 -11.19
C LEU A 323 -5.90 -12.29 -10.10
N LEU A 324 -7.19 -12.28 -10.45
CA LEU A 324 -8.26 -12.11 -9.47
C LEU A 324 -8.36 -13.27 -8.48
N ARG A 325 -8.13 -14.51 -8.93
CA ARG A 325 -8.09 -15.68 -8.04
C ARG A 325 -6.90 -15.62 -7.09
N GLU A 326 -5.74 -15.21 -7.59
CA GLU A 326 -4.56 -14.99 -6.77
C GLU A 326 -4.82 -13.91 -5.70
N LEU A 327 -5.38 -12.78 -6.10
CA LEU A 327 -5.72 -11.67 -5.21
C LEU A 327 -6.72 -12.11 -4.13
N SER A 328 -7.82 -12.77 -4.53
CA SER A 328 -8.90 -13.19 -3.63
C SER A 328 -8.40 -14.16 -2.57
N SER A 329 -7.71 -15.22 -2.98
CA SER A 329 -7.19 -16.23 -2.06
C SER A 329 -6.11 -15.68 -1.13
N ALA A 330 -5.24 -14.80 -1.61
CA ALA A 330 -4.17 -14.22 -0.81
C ALA A 330 -4.69 -13.23 0.24
N LEU A 331 -5.63 -12.34 -0.12
CA LEU A 331 -6.26 -11.40 0.81
C LEU A 331 -7.11 -12.12 1.85
N SER A 332 -7.83 -13.18 1.48
CA SER A 332 -8.59 -14.00 2.41
C SER A 332 -7.67 -14.70 3.42
N ALA A 333 -6.59 -15.33 2.95
CA ALA A 333 -5.61 -15.95 3.83
C ALA A 333 -4.96 -14.92 4.78
N PHE A 334 -4.71 -13.71 4.29
CA PHE A 334 -4.17 -12.64 5.12
C PHE A 334 -5.16 -12.22 6.22
N TYR A 335 -6.44 -12.07 5.88
CA TYR A 335 -7.47 -11.78 6.89
C TYR A 335 -7.51 -12.86 7.98
N ILE A 336 -7.53 -14.14 7.59
CA ILE A 336 -7.51 -15.28 8.53
C ILE A 336 -6.24 -15.24 9.41
N ALA A 337 -5.08 -14.91 8.84
CA ALA A 337 -3.86 -14.76 9.60
C ALA A 337 -3.93 -13.60 10.61
N THR A 338 -4.60 -12.50 10.27
CA THR A 338 -4.82 -11.40 11.23
C THR A 338 -5.76 -11.80 12.36
N GLU A 339 -6.74 -12.67 12.11
CA GLU A 339 -7.56 -13.29 13.15
C GLU A 339 -6.73 -14.25 14.04
N GLU A 340 -5.90 -15.11 13.43
CA GLU A 340 -4.99 -16.03 14.15
C GLU A 340 -4.12 -15.28 15.18
N ILE A 341 -3.62 -14.10 14.80
CA ILE A 341 -2.73 -13.30 15.67
C ILE A 341 -3.47 -12.26 16.52
N GLY A 342 -4.80 -12.26 16.51
CA GLY A 342 -5.65 -11.36 17.30
C GLY A 342 -5.60 -9.90 16.82
N MET A 343 -5.31 -9.65 15.54
CA MET A 343 -5.12 -8.31 14.98
C MET A 343 -6.14 -7.94 13.89
N ALA A 344 -7.18 -8.72 13.70
CA ALA A 344 -8.17 -8.49 12.64
C ALA A 344 -8.82 -7.09 12.65
N ASN A 345 -8.96 -6.47 13.81
CA ASN A 345 -9.52 -5.12 13.96
C ASN A 345 -8.44 -4.01 13.97
N ASN A 346 -7.19 -4.37 13.76
CA ASN A 346 -6.04 -3.46 13.89
C ASN A 346 -5.24 -3.37 12.59
N VAL A 347 -5.51 -4.25 11.63
CA VAL A 347 -4.80 -4.31 10.36
C VAL A 347 -5.82 -4.17 9.23
N THR A 348 -5.64 -3.17 8.38
CA THR A 348 -6.46 -2.98 7.18
C THR A 348 -5.60 -3.16 5.94
N ALA A 349 -5.98 -4.08 5.06
CA ALA A 349 -5.39 -4.19 3.73
C ALA A 349 -6.32 -3.52 2.70
N PHE A 350 -5.73 -2.85 1.71
CA PHE A 350 -6.50 -2.27 0.61
C PHE A 350 -5.76 -2.48 -0.71
N THR A 351 -6.52 -2.53 -1.80
CA THR A 351 -5.95 -2.56 -3.14
C THR A 351 -5.83 -1.15 -3.72
N GLN A 352 -4.85 -0.96 -4.60
CA GLN A 352 -4.66 0.24 -5.41
C GLN A 352 -4.08 -0.18 -6.76
N SER A 353 -4.30 0.61 -7.81
CA SER A 353 -3.75 0.34 -9.14
C SER A 353 -3.34 1.65 -9.80
N ASP A 354 -2.53 1.58 -10.84
CA ASP A 354 -2.11 2.74 -11.64
C ASP A 354 -3.35 3.54 -12.10
N PHE A 355 -4.27 2.82 -12.73
CA PHE A 355 -5.53 3.31 -13.29
C PHE A 355 -6.48 2.13 -13.55
N GLY A 356 -7.61 2.36 -14.20
CA GLY A 356 -8.54 1.33 -14.68
C GLY A 356 -8.37 1.03 -16.17
N ARG A 357 -9.33 0.30 -16.72
CA ARG A 357 -9.37 -0.08 -18.13
C ARG A 357 -10.58 0.49 -18.85
N THR A 358 -10.42 0.71 -20.17
CA THR A 358 -11.52 1.19 -21.01
C THR A 358 -12.74 0.29 -20.91
N PHE A 359 -13.90 0.89 -20.97
CA PHE A 359 -15.15 0.14 -20.98
C PHE A 359 -15.29 -0.67 -22.29
N GLN A 360 -14.96 -0.07 -23.43
CA GLN A 360 -14.90 -0.74 -24.72
C GLN A 360 -13.60 -1.54 -24.86
N PRO A 361 -13.67 -2.78 -25.36
CA PRO A 361 -12.49 -3.57 -25.65
C PRO A 361 -11.77 -3.09 -26.92
N ASN A 362 -10.48 -3.43 -27.02
CA ASN A 362 -9.65 -3.25 -28.21
C ASN A 362 -9.35 -4.60 -28.91
N GLY A 363 -10.30 -5.50 -28.96
CA GLY A 363 -10.15 -6.88 -29.43
C GLY A 363 -10.36 -7.87 -28.27
N THR A 364 -9.30 -8.55 -27.82
CA THR A 364 -9.36 -9.53 -26.70
C THR A 364 -8.91 -8.96 -25.36
N GLY A 365 -8.69 -7.66 -25.28
CA GLY A 365 -8.28 -6.93 -24.09
C GLY A 365 -8.90 -5.54 -24.03
N THR A 366 -8.29 -4.67 -23.24
CA THR A 366 -8.75 -3.28 -23.03
C THR A 366 -7.57 -2.33 -22.95
N ASP A 367 -7.80 -1.07 -23.26
CA ASP A 367 -6.80 -0.01 -23.14
C ASP A 367 -6.90 0.71 -21.79
N HIS A 368 -6.00 1.67 -21.56
CA HIS A 368 -5.91 2.43 -20.33
C HIS A 368 -7.09 3.38 -20.16
N ALA A 369 -7.63 3.48 -18.94
CA ALA A 369 -8.67 4.43 -18.57
C ALA A 369 -8.51 4.88 -17.12
N TRP A 370 -9.23 5.95 -16.74
CA TRP A 370 -9.00 6.60 -15.46
C TRP A 370 -9.50 5.80 -14.25
N GLY A 371 -10.75 5.39 -14.21
CA GLY A 371 -11.41 4.90 -13.00
C GLY A 371 -11.24 3.40 -12.75
N ASN A 372 -11.17 3.02 -11.47
CA ASN A 372 -11.05 1.64 -11.03
C ASN A 372 -11.96 1.36 -9.83
N ASN A 373 -12.12 0.08 -9.50
CA ASN A 373 -12.80 -0.39 -8.31
C ASN A 373 -11.78 -1.10 -7.39
N GLN A 374 -11.85 -0.83 -6.09
CA GLN A 374 -10.86 -1.28 -5.12
C GLN A 374 -11.51 -2.03 -3.96
N PHE A 375 -10.71 -2.85 -3.26
CA PHE A 375 -11.12 -3.56 -2.06
C PHE A 375 -10.44 -2.96 -0.83
N ALA A 376 -11.17 -2.95 0.30
CA ALA A 376 -10.60 -2.77 1.62
C ALA A 376 -11.01 -3.96 2.49
N VAL A 377 -10.02 -4.65 3.08
CA VAL A 377 -10.20 -5.89 3.86
C VAL A 377 -9.86 -5.63 5.31
N SER A 378 -10.58 -6.25 6.22
CA SER A 378 -10.57 -5.94 7.67
C SER A 378 -11.12 -4.54 7.98
N TYR A 379 -12.03 -4.06 7.16
CA TYR A 379 -12.70 -2.79 7.39
C TYR A 379 -13.71 -2.95 8.53
N THR A 380 -13.47 -2.26 9.64
CA THR A 380 -14.46 -2.14 10.73
C THR A 380 -15.14 -0.79 10.59
N HIS A 381 -16.44 -0.82 10.47
CA HIS A 381 -17.28 0.39 10.42
C HIS A 381 -17.19 1.20 11.72
#